data_e77df899fbb502557cd282116b17dd57
#
_entry.id   e77df899fbb502557cd282116b17dd57
#
_cell.length_a   1.000
_cell.length_b   1.000
_cell.length_c   1.000
_cell.angle_alpha   90.00
_cell.angle_beta   90.00
_cell.angle_gamma   90.00
#
_symmetry.space_group_name_H-M   'P 1'
#
loop_
_entity.id
_entity.type
_entity.pdbx_description
1 polymer ?
#
loop_
_entity_poly.entity_id
_entity_poly.type
_entity_poly.pdbx_seq_one_letter_code
_entity_poly.pdbx_strand_id
1 'polypeptide(L)'
;MYTRKKGKGGKRQLQRILPEELPAIKAVFDAPTDDRHLFSREELKNKIDLHHLRAQRAQKMYRYYLDKIENEHGYRAQLINEIRHVWEHDDEARKENGYRAKRWSDMKVTGKYFLRGNNRKLAKKHGLPVEYDRLALLAVSVFHLSHWRHDVTVANYLLAV
;
A
#
# COMPACT_ATOMS: atom_id res chain seq x y z
N MET A 1 8.05 -11.19 -4.54
CA MET A 1 8.69 -10.50 -5.67
C MET A 1 8.33 -9.03 -5.64
N TYR A 2 9.22 -8.14 -6.08
CA TYR A 2 8.98 -6.70 -6.10
C TYR A 2 9.17 -6.17 -7.51
N THR A 3 8.33 -5.26 -7.95
CA THR A 3 8.53 -4.48 -9.17
C THR A 3 8.86 -3.03 -8.84
N ARG A 4 9.78 -2.42 -9.59
CA ARG A 4 10.03 -0.99 -9.54
C ARG A 4 9.32 -0.33 -10.70
N LYS A 5 8.44 0.62 -10.41
CA LYS A 5 7.72 1.41 -11.42
C LYS A 5 8.09 2.89 -11.28
N LYS A 6 8.14 3.60 -12.40
CA LYS A 6 8.13 5.06 -12.41
C LYS A 6 6.68 5.52 -12.34
N GLY A 7 6.29 6.16 -11.25
CA GLY A 7 4.96 6.76 -11.09
C GLY A 7 4.90 8.20 -11.61
N LYS A 8 3.79 8.88 -11.34
CA LYS A 8 3.59 10.30 -11.67
C LYS A 8 4.73 11.15 -11.10
N GLY A 9 5.38 11.97 -11.93
CA GLY A 9 6.53 12.78 -11.54
C GLY A 9 7.86 12.03 -11.53
N GLY A 10 7.97 10.84 -12.17
CA GLY A 10 9.21 10.08 -12.26
C GLY A 10 9.60 9.32 -11.00
N LYS A 11 8.74 9.30 -9.99
CA LYS A 11 9.00 8.65 -8.70
C LYS A 11 9.11 7.14 -8.86
N ARG A 12 10.17 6.56 -8.31
CA ARG A 12 10.32 5.11 -8.23
C ARG A 12 9.38 4.58 -7.15
N GLN A 13 8.65 3.52 -7.46
CA GLN A 13 7.74 2.87 -6.54
C GLN A 13 8.09 1.40 -6.42
N LEU A 14 8.25 0.94 -5.18
CA LEU A 14 8.36 -0.48 -4.88
C LEU A 14 6.94 -1.04 -4.72
N GLN A 15 6.60 -2.06 -5.50
CA GLN A 15 5.33 -2.77 -5.34
C GLN A 15 5.57 -4.26 -5.11
N ARG A 16 4.97 -4.78 -4.05
CA ARG A 16 4.98 -6.21 -3.76
C ARG A 16 3.92 -6.92 -4.60
N ILE A 17 4.34 -7.96 -5.30
CA ILE A 17 3.47 -8.90 -5.99
C ILE A 17 3.39 -10.16 -5.13
N LEU A 18 2.18 -10.62 -4.86
CA LEU A 18 1.98 -11.88 -4.16
C LEU A 18 2.31 -13.06 -5.09
N PRO A 19 2.78 -14.20 -4.57
CA PRO A 19 3.14 -15.36 -5.38
C PRO A 19 2.00 -15.82 -6.30
N GLU A 20 0.77 -15.84 -5.79
CA GLU A 20 -0.44 -16.23 -6.52
C GLU A 20 -0.84 -15.26 -7.64
N GLU A 21 -0.38 -14.01 -7.59
CA GLU A 21 -0.66 -12.99 -8.62
C GLU A 21 0.36 -12.99 -9.76
N LEU A 22 1.51 -13.60 -9.53
CA LEU A 22 2.64 -13.57 -10.47
C LEU A 22 2.28 -14.13 -11.85
N PRO A 23 1.56 -15.29 -12.00
CA PRO A 23 1.20 -15.82 -13.31
C PRO A 23 0.33 -14.85 -14.11
N ALA A 24 -0.69 -14.27 -13.48
CA ALA A 24 -1.59 -13.32 -14.14
C ALA A 24 -0.88 -12.04 -14.57
N ILE A 25 0.00 -11.51 -13.72
CA ILE A 25 0.80 -10.31 -14.02
C ILE A 25 1.77 -10.61 -15.17
N LYS A 26 2.46 -11.75 -15.15
CA LYS A 26 3.33 -12.16 -16.27
C LYS A 26 2.57 -12.28 -17.58
N ALA A 27 1.40 -12.93 -17.60
CA ALA A 27 0.60 -13.06 -18.79
C ALA A 27 0.24 -11.71 -19.42
N VAL A 28 -0.06 -10.69 -18.61
CA VAL A 28 -0.33 -9.32 -19.11
C VAL A 28 0.92 -8.67 -19.73
N PHE A 29 2.11 -8.88 -19.13
CA PHE A 29 3.34 -8.28 -19.65
C PHE A 29 3.95 -9.04 -20.82
N ASP A 30 3.69 -10.35 -20.92
CA ASP A 30 4.19 -11.22 -21.99
C ASP A 30 3.25 -11.23 -23.19
N ALA A 31 2.03 -10.68 -23.06
CA ALA A 31 1.10 -10.57 -24.17
C ALA A 31 1.69 -9.66 -25.27
N PRO A 32 1.68 -10.11 -26.53
CA PRO A 32 2.16 -9.28 -27.64
C PRO A 32 1.21 -8.10 -27.81
N THR A 33 1.68 -6.90 -27.50
CA THR A 33 0.94 -5.67 -27.71
C THR A 33 1.82 -4.72 -28.53
N ASP A 34 1.28 -4.18 -29.62
CA ASP A 34 1.92 -3.10 -30.36
C ASP A 34 1.86 -1.78 -29.59
N ASP A 35 1.07 -1.73 -28.54
CA ASP A 35 0.90 -0.57 -27.69
C ASP A 35 1.73 -0.71 -26.39
N ARG A 36 2.48 0.35 -26.06
CA ARG A 36 3.25 0.44 -24.81
C ARG A 36 2.38 0.73 -23.58
N HIS A 37 1.07 0.82 -23.76
CA HIS A 37 0.10 1.13 -22.71
C HIS A 37 -0.72 -0.10 -22.35
N LEU A 38 -0.86 -0.40 -21.06
CA LEU A 38 -1.73 -1.46 -20.55
C LEU A 38 -3.22 -1.18 -20.77
N PHE A 39 -3.58 0.08 -20.95
CA PHE A 39 -4.94 0.56 -21.18
C PHE A 39 -4.92 1.57 -22.31
N SER A 40 -5.86 1.44 -23.22
CA SER A 40 -6.07 2.45 -24.26
C SER A 40 -6.60 3.77 -23.67
N ARG A 41 -6.44 4.86 -24.41
CA ARG A 41 -7.00 6.16 -24.01
C ARG A 41 -8.53 6.11 -23.86
N GLU A 42 -9.20 5.27 -24.63
CA GLU A 42 -10.65 5.13 -24.60
C GLU A 42 -11.13 4.35 -23.36
N GLU A 43 -10.39 3.31 -22.96
CA GLU A 43 -10.66 2.58 -21.71
C GLU A 43 -10.46 3.46 -20.48
N LEU A 44 -9.49 4.37 -20.51
CA LEU A 44 -9.22 5.31 -19.42
C LEU A 44 -10.19 6.50 -19.37
N LYS A 45 -10.92 6.79 -20.46
CA LYS A 45 -11.92 7.84 -20.49
C LYS A 45 -13.17 7.43 -19.70
N ASN A 46 -13.18 7.73 -18.40
CA ASN A 46 -14.31 7.57 -17.47
C ASN A 46 -14.84 6.14 -17.27
N LYS A 47 -14.15 5.12 -17.78
CA LYS A 47 -14.57 3.72 -17.64
C LYS A 47 -13.85 2.97 -16.52
N ILE A 48 -12.62 3.39 -16.17
CA ILE A 48 -11.83 2.74 -15.13
C ILE A 48 -11.53 3.75 -14.03
N ASP A 49 -12.10 3.56 -12.86
CA ASP A 49 -11.74 4.30 -11.65
C ASP A 49 -10.49 3.69 -11.01
N LEU A 50 -9.33 4.20 -11.42
CA LEU A 50 -8.03 3.76 -10.90
C LEU A 50 -7.88 4.02 -9.39
N HIS A 51 -8.56 5.04 -8.85
CA HIS A 51 -8.52 5.31 -7.42
C HIS A 51 -9.30 4.25 -6.64
N HIS A 52 -10.47 3.89 -7.13
CA HIS A 52 -11.28 2.80 -6.57
C HIS A 52 -10.55 1.46 -6.61
N LEU A 53 -9.92 1.11 -7.73
CA LEU A 53 -9.08 -0.10 -7.83
C LEU A 53 -7.91 -0.09 -6.84
N ARG A 54 -7.27 1.05 -6.63
CA ARG A 54 -6.21 1.18 -5.61
C ARG A 54 -6.76 1.02 -4.20
N ALA A 55 -7.96 1.54 -3.93
CA ALA A 55 -8.60 1.39 -2.63
C ALA A 55 -8.98 -0.08 -2.36
N GLN A 56 -9.59 -0.76 -3.33
CA GLN A 56 -9.88 -2.19 -3.23
C GLN A 56 -8.61 -3.01 -2.98
N ARG A 57 -7.54 -2.71 -3.72
CA ARG A 57 -6.24 -3.35 -3.51
C ARG A 57 -5.70 -3.11 -2.10
N ALA A 58 -5.73 -1.88 -1.62
CA ALA A 58 -5.27 -1.53 -0.29
C ALA A 58 -6.07 -2.25 0.81
N GLN A 59 -7.39 -2.33 0.66
CA GLN A 59 -8.27 -3.07 1.59
C GLN A 59 -7.97 -4.57 1.60
N LYS A 60 -7.80 -5.19 0.41
CA LYS A 60 -7.40 -6.60 0.28
C LYS A 60 -6.07 -6.84 0.98
N MET A 61 -5.07 -6.00 0.72
CA MET A 61 -3.74 -6.15 1.28
C MET A 61 -3.67 -5.88 2.77
N TYR A 62 -4.48 -4.96 3.29
CA TYR A 62 -4.58 -4.76 4.73
C TYR A 62 -5.07 -6.03 5.45
N ARG A 63 -6.13 -6.66 4.93
CA ARG A 63 -6.65 -7.94 5.49
C ARG A 63 -5.61 -9.05 5.40
N TYR A 64 -4.92 -9.17 4.28
CA TYR A 64 -3.85 -10.14 4.08
C TYR A 64 -2.73 -9.99 5.12
N TYR A 65 -2.22 -8.77 5.33
CA TYR A 65 -1.16 -8.55 6.31
C TYR A 65 -1.66 -8.75 7.75
N LEU A 66 -2.88 -8.32 8.04
CA LEU A 66 -3.48 -8.50 9.36
C LEU A 66 -3.62 -9.99 9.70
N ASP A 67 -4.18 -10.77 8.79
CA ASP A 67 -4.33 -12.22 8.94
C ASP A 67 -2.98 -12.91 9.21
N LYS A 68 -1.97 -12.61 8.41
CA LYS A 68 -0.62 -13.16 8.63
C LYS A 68 0.02 -12.73 9.95
N ILE A 69 -0.17 -11.49 10.36
CA ILE A 69 0.33 -10.98 11.64
C ILE A 69 -0.32 -11.70 12.82
N GLU A 70 -1.59 -12.06 12.70
CA GLU A 70 -2.37 -12.71 13.75
C GLU A 70 -2.16 -14.24 13.80
N ASN A 71 -1.99 -14.88 12.64
CA ASN A 71 -2.03 -16.34 12.50
C ASN A 71 -0.66 -16.99 12.19
N GLU A 72 0.32 -16.26 11.66
CA GLU A 72 1.63 -16.82 11.35
C GLU A 72 2.67 -16.45 12.41
N HIS A 73 3.21 -17.46 13.09
CA HIS A 73 4.25 -17.26 14.10
C HIS A 73 5.49 -16.60 13.51
N GLY A 74 5.99 -15.53 14.13
CA GLY A 74 7.18 -14.81 13.70
C GLY A 74 6.97 -13.83 12.54
N TYR A 75 5.84 -13.88 11.83
CA TYR A 75 5.58 -13.01 10.67
C TYR A 75 5.65 -11.52 11.01
N ARG A 76 5.16 -11.12 12.19
CA ARG A 76 5.24 -9.73 12.67
C ARG A 76 6.70 -9.23 12.70
N ALA A 77 7.60 -10.01 13.25
CA ALA A 77 9.03 -9.64 13.33
C ALA A 77 9.68 -9.61 11.95
N GLN A 78 9.37 -10.58 11.10
CA GLN A 78 9.83 -10.61 9.71
C GLN A 78 9.37 -9.36 8.96
N LEU A 79 8.10 -9.00 9.03
CA LEU A 79 7.54 -7.86 8.32
C LEU A 79 8.14 -6.53 8.79
N ILE A 80 8.41 -6.39 10.11
CA ILE A 80 9.12 -5.23 10.65
C ILE A 80 10.52 -5.11 10.03
N ASN A 81 11.26 -6.22 9.96
CA ASN A 81 12.60 -6.23 9.38
C ASN A 81 12.59 -5.90 7.89
N GLU A 82 11.62 -6.42 7.13
CA GLU A 82 11.47 -6.10 5.70
C GLU A 82 11.20 -4.60 5.48
N ILE A 83 10.26 -4.02 6.25
CA ILE A 83 9.92 -2.60 6.14
C ILE A 83 11.11 -1.73 6.58
N ARG A 84 11.82 -2.15 7.64
CA ARG A 84 13.02 -1.47 8.09
C ARG A 84 14.12 -1.51 7.02
N HIS A 85 14.33 -2.64 6.39
CA HIS A 85 15.29 -2.76 5.28
C HIS A 85 14.98 -1.78 4.15
N VAL A 86 13.71 -1.67 3.74
CA VAL A 86 13.29 -0.68 2.74
C VAL A 86 13.53 0.74 3.24
N TRP A 87 13.24 1.03 4.51
CA TRP A 87 13.50 2.33 5.11
C TRP A 87 14.97 2.73 5.07
N GLU A 88 15.86 1.79 5.36
CA GLU A 88 17.31 2.04 5.46
C GLU A 88 17.99 2.14 4.08
N HIS A 89 17.43 1.47 3.04
CA HIS A 89 18.09 1.32 1.73
C HIS A 89 17.38 2.08 0.60
N ASP A 90 16.19 2.62 0.81
CA ASP A 90 15.46 3.38 -0.21
C ASP A 90 15.47 4.88 0.11
N ASP A 91 16.63 5.53 -0.11
CA ASP A 91 16.81 6.95 0.09
C ASP A 91 15.90 7.81 -0.79
N GLU A 92 15.55 7.33 -1.99
CA GLU A 92 14.65 8.04 -2.90
C GLU A 92 13.24 8.06 -2.34
N ALA A 93 12.73 6.93 -1.82
CA ALA A 93 11.40 6.89 -1.20
C ALA A 93 11.31 7.79 0.03
N ARG A 94 12.39 7.94 0.78
CA ARG A 94 12.46 8.83 1.95
C ARG A 94 12.44 10.31 1.56
N LYS A 95 13.24 10.70 0.59
CA LYS A 95 13.36 12.10 0.12
C LYS A 95 12.08 12.58 -0.55
N GLU A 96 11.48 11.73 -1.36
CA GLU A 96 10.29 12.07 -2.14
C GLU A 96 9.03 12.29 -1.31
N ASN A 97 8.92 11.66 -0.14
CA ASN A 97 7.75 11.77 0.72
C ASN A 97 7.80 12.96 1.69
N GLY A 98 8.77 13.87 1.55
CA GLY A 98 8.91 15.03 2.43
C GLY A 98 9.19 14.66 3.88
N TYR A 99 9.47 13.38 4.13
CA TYR A 99 9.93 12.94 5.45
C TYR A 99 11.35 13.45 5.63
N ARG A 100 11.49 14.59 6.28
CA ARG A 100 12.76 14.94 6.94
C ARG A 100 13.15 13.71 7.73
N ALA A 101 14.37 13.23 7.48
CA ALA A 101 14.94 11.99 7.97
C ALA A 101 14.59 11.74 9.46
N LYS A 102 13.43 11.12 9.69
CA LYS A 102 13.11 10.55 10.99
C LYS A 102 13.96 9.30 11.11
N ARG A 103 14.56 9.08 12.25
CA ARG A 103 15.23 7.83 12.54
C ARG A 103 14.18 6.72 12.54
N TRP A 104 14.56 5.49 12.21
CA TRP A 104 13.66 4.34 12.29
C TRP A 104 12.99 4.25 13.68
N SER A 105 13.74 4.54 14.76
CA SER A 105 13.23 4.58 16.13
C SER A 105 12.03 5.51 16.34
N ASP A 106 11.87 6.53 15.50
CA ASP A 106 10.78 7.50 15.60
C ASP A 106 9.49 7.01 14.90
N MET A 107 9.60 5.91 14.15
CA MET A 107 8.47 5.34 13.43
C MET A 107 7.56 4.54 14.38
N LYS A 108 6.28 4.88 14.38
CA LYS A 108 5.27 4.12 15.14
C LYS A 108 4.85 2.88 14.35
N VAL A 109 5.65 1.83 14.48
CA VAL A 109 5.46 0.58 13.71
C VAL A 109 4.50 -0.39 14.38
N THR A 110 4.43 -0.37 15.73
CA THR A 110 3.63 -1.32 16.52
C THR A 110 2.40 -0.67 17.14
N GLY A 111 1.50 -1.51 17.67
CA GLY A 111 0.28 -1.07 18.33
C GLY A 111 -0.83 -0.69 17.35
N LYS A 112 -1.88 -0.06 17.87
CA LYS A 112 -3.09 0.30 17.12
C LYS A 112 -3.06 1.75 16.65
N TYR A 113 -3.63 1.99 15.48
CA TYR A 113 -3.93 3.31 14.96
C TYR A 113 -5.42 3.59 15.14
N PHE A 114 -5.76 4.59 15.93
CA PHE A 114 -7.15 4.96 16.22
C PHE A 114 -7.62 6.10 15.34
N LEU A 115 -8.79 5.94 14.73
CA LEU A 115 -9.42 7.01 13.97
C LEU A 115 -9.90 8.12 14.89
N ARG A 116 -9.80 9.36 14.41
CA ARG A 116 -10.23 10.58 15.11
C ARG A 116 -11.12 11.42 14.23
N GLY A 117 -11.84 12.36 14.85
CA GLY A 117 -12.63 13.35 14.14
C GLY A 117 -13.62 12.75 13.12
N ASN A 118 -13.64 13.34 11.93
CA ASN A 118 -14.57 12.96 10.87
C ASN A 118 -14.34 11.54 10.34
N ASN A 119 -13.10 11.06 10.28
CA ASN A 119 -12.82 9.70 9.84
C ASN A 119 -13.44 8.66 10.78
N ARG A 120 -13.41 8.91 12.09
CA ARG A 120 -14.09 8.02 13.07
C ARG A 120 -15.62 8.04 12.89
N LYS A 121 -16.20 9.20 12.65
CA LYS A 121 -17.65 9.33 12.38
C LYS A 121 -18.03 8.57 11.12
N LEU A 122 -17.26 8.76 10.05
CA LEU A 122 -17.46 8.08 8.76
C LEU A 122 -17.37 6.56 8.90
N ALA A 123 -16.33 6.05 9.55
CA ALA A 123 -16.16 4.64 9.80
C ALA A 123 -17.36 4.03 10.54
N LYS A 124 -17.80 4.68 11.63
CA LYS A 124 -18.98 4.23 12.37
C LYS A 124 -20.25 4.22 11.53
N LYS A 125 -20.45 5.26 10.70
CA LYS A 125 -21.62 5.37 9.81
C LYS A 125 -21.69 4.20 8.82
N HIS A 126 -20.54 3.73 8.34
CA HIS A 126 -20.44 2.65 7.35
C HIS A 126 -20.10 1.27 7.94
N GLY A 127 -20.15 1.12 9.27
CA GLY A 127 -19.82 -0.16 9.93
C GLY A 127 -18.37 -0.60 9.75
N LEU A 128 -17.46 0.33 9.47
CA LEU A 128 -16.04 0.08 9.28
C LEU A 128 -15.28 0.12 10.61
N PRO A 129 -14.12 -0.55 10.73
CA PRO A 129 -13.28 -0.49 11.92
C PRO A 129 -12.89 0.94 12.27
N VAL A 130 -12.82 1.24 13.57
CA VAL A 130 -12.35 2.54 14.10
C VAL A 130 -10.90 2.47 14.59
N GLU A 131 -10.32 1.28 14.56
CA GLU A 131 -8.93 1.01 14.89
C GLU A 131 -8.29 0.05 13.89
N TYR A 132 -7.00 0.22 13.65
CA TYR A 132 -6.24 -0.54 12.66
C TYR A 132 -4.88 -0.95 13.25
N ASP A 133 -4.35 -2.11 12.86
CA ASP A 133 -2.98 -2.49 13.20
C ASP A 133 -1.99 -1.60 12.45
N ARG A 134 -1.04 -0.99 13.17
CA ARG A 134 -0.08 -0.04 12.56
C ARG A 134 0.88 -0.71 11.59
N LEU A 135 1.30 -1.93 11.89
CA LEU A 135 2.24 -2.64 11.03
C LEU A 135 1.58 -3.04 9.71
N ALA A 136 0.34 -3.54 9.76
CA ALA A 136 -0.43 -3.85 8.56
C ALA A 136 -0.68 -2.59 7.71
N LEU A 137 -1.03 -1.45 8.33
CA LEU A 137 -1.16 -0.18 7.63
C LEU A 137 0.14 0.26 6.95
N LEU A 138 1.26 0.12 7.67
CA LEU A 138 2.58 0.50 7.17
C LEU A 138 2.99 -0.38 5.98
N ALA A 139 2.75 -1.69 6.07
CA ALA A 139 3.01 -2.62 4.98
C ALA A 139 2.23 -2.24 3.71
N VAL A 140 0.93 -1.93 3.84
CA VAL A 140 0.11 -1.46 2.70
C VAL A 140 0.68 -0.16 2.14
N SER A 141 0.99 0.82 3.00
CA SER A 141 1.46 2.11 2.54
C SER A 141 2.80 2.05 1.83
N VAL A 142 3.72 1.22 2.31
CA VAL A 142 5.07 1.07 1.74
C VAL A 142 5.05 0.22 0.46
N PHE A 143 4.45 -0.97 0.53
CA PHE A 143 4.55 -1.96 -0.54
C PHE A 143 3.49 -1.84 -1.64
N HIS A 144 2.39 -1.10 -1.41
CA HIS A 144 1.30 -1.03 -2.39
C HIS A 144 0.88 0.41 -2.75
N LEU A 145 1.16 1.39 -1.88
CA LEU A 145 0.76 2.79 -2.11
C LEU A 145 1.95 3.74 -2.29
N SER A 146 3.17 3.27 -1.98
CA SER A 146 4.42 4.02 -2.13
C SER A 146 4.49 5.32 -1.33
N HIS A 147 4.02 5.26 -0.09
CA HIS A 147 4.19 6.32 0.90
C HIS A 147 4.30 5.73 2.31
N TRP A 148 4.68 6.57 3.29
CA TRP A 148 4.97 6.12 4.66
C TRP A 148 3.94 6.64 5.68
N ARG A 149 2.69 6.84 5.26
CA ARG A 149 1.69 7.56 6.05
C ARG A 149 0.47 6.70 6.37
N HIS A 150 0.29 6.37 7.66
CA HIS A 150 -0.88 5.63 8.15
C HIS A 150 -2.19 6.40 7.91
N ASP A 151 -2.20 7.71 8.21
CA ASP A 151 -3.37 8.58 8.09
C ASP A 151 -3.90 8.65 6.67
N VAL A 152 -3.01 8.80 5.69
CA VAL A 152 -3.36 8.82 4.26
C VAL A 152 -3.89 7.45 3.81
N THR A 153 -3.25 6.35 4.24
CA THR A 153 -3.71 4.99 3.91
C THR A 153 -5.14 4.78 4.36
N VAL A 154 -5.45 5.14 5.61
CA VAL A 154 -6.80 4.94 6.12
C VAL A 154 -7.79 5.88 5.46
N ALA A 155 -7.52 7.20 5.45
CA ALA A 155 -8.48 8.19 5.00
C ALA A 155 -8.87 8.05 3.52
N ASN A 156 -7.88 7.73 2.66
CA ASN A 156 -8.09 7.74 1.21
C ASN A 156 -8.32 6.36 0.58
N TYR A 157 -8.02 5.27 1.32
CA TYR A 157 -8.08 3.93 0.73
C TYR A 157 -8.92 2.95 1.57
N LEU A 158 -8.76 2.92 2.89
CA LEU A 158 -9.50 1.95 3.70
C LEU A 158 -10.92 2.42 4.06
N LEU A 159 -11.16 3.73 4.10
CA LEU A 159 -12.47 4.34 4.29
C LEU A 159 -13.18 4.67 2.97
N ALA A 160 -12.57 4.38 1.82
CA ALA A 160 -13.23 4.51 0.52
C ALA A 160 -14.33 3.44 0.42
N VAL A 161 -15.58 3.88 0.37
CA VAL A 161 -16.81 3.09 0.24
C VAL A 161 -17.41 3.30 -1.13
#